data_36c3becb627d1dc92997af67023dd937
#
_entry.id   36c3becb627d1dc92997af67023dd937
#
_cell.length_a   1.000
_cell.length_b   1.000
_cell.length_c   1.000
_cell.angle_alpha   90.00
_cell.angle_beta   90.00
_cell.angle_gamma   90.00
#
_symmetry.space_group_name_H-M   'P 1'
#
loop_
_entity.id
_entity.type
_entity.pdbx_description
1 polymer ?
#
loop_
_entity_poly.entity_id
_entity_poly.type
_entity_poly.pdbx_seq_one_letter_code
_entity_poly.pdbx_strand_id
1 'polypeptide(L)'
;MKIFRYILLASLTCTLFSCGPDELIPESVPPVVNPGDKDEPGEEPEEPEEPEKIQLAITASLQDMQQTRGIIEAFAPGHEMGVFISTDRTDEAAGTKNASYLFDGKVWNAGQDVPVEADADVVAYLPYDKGVTDFKSVPFDLADQNDILYGTAKVTKDVPTASLMMQHAMTLVRVRLMKNEYMGTGLVSDMTFAGVLTSGTVDALTGAVTKDYNHGRGSVKVGGNYMLNDESPVIVDAIMI
;
A
#
# COMPACT_ATOMS: atom_id res chain seq x y z
N MET A 1 -39.40 -24.30 -12.08
CA MET A 1 -39.08 -24.91 -13.39
C MET A 1 -37.58 -25.15 -13.46
N LYS A 2 -37.21 -26.42 -13.38
CA LYS A 2 -35.99 -27.19 -13.69
C LYS A 2 -34.61 -26.60 -13.39
N ILE A 3 -34.04 -27.17 -12.37
CA ILE A 3 -32.64 -27.29 -11.95
C ILE A 3 -31.86 -28.12 -12.96
N PHE A 4 -30.65 -27.69 -13.35
CA PHE A 4 -29.62 -28.56 -13.94
C PHE A 4 -28.32 -28.44 -13.14
N ARG A 5 -28.06 -29.49 -12.38
CA ARG A 5 -26.75 -29.80 -11.79
C ARG A 5 -25.91 -30.53 -12.83
N TYR A 6 -24.71 -30.08 -13.09
CA TYR A 6 -23.67 -30.88 -13.74
C TYR A 6 -22.60 -31.26 -12.72
N ILE A 7 -22.55 -32.54 -12.41
CA ILE A 7 -21.43 -33.18 -11.70
C ILE A 7 -20.46 -33.64 -12.78
N LEU A 8 -19.22 -33.17 -12.74
CA LEU A 8 -18.13 -33.70 -13.56
C LEU A 8 -17.24 -34.59 -12.70
N LEU A 9 -17.28 -35.90 -12.98
CA LEU A 9 -16.39 -36.93 -12.42
C LEU A 9 -15.05 -36.82 -13.17
N ALA A 10 -13.95 -36.57 -12.47
CA ALA A 10 -12.60 -36.76 -13.01
C ALA A 10 -12.08 -38.14 -12.58
N SER A 11 -11.85 -39.00 -13.55
CA SER A 11 -11.28 -40.33 -13.39
C SER A 11 -9.76 -40.28 -13.29
N LEU A 12 -9.23 -40.84 -12.19
CA LEU A 12 -7.82 -41.02 -11.90
C LEU A 12 -7.36 -42.31 -12.62
N THR A 13 -6.51 -42.23 -13.64
CA THR A 13 -5.84 -43.38 -14.25
C THR A 13 -4.41 -43.50 -13.75
N CYS A 14 -4.18 -44.53 -12.95
CA CYS A 14 -2.87 -44.96 -12.48
C CYS A 14 -2.24 -45.89 -13.56
N THR A 15 -1.11 -45.50 -14.16
CA THR A 15 -0.33 -46.39 -15.01
C THR A 15 0.90 -46.88 -14.24
N LEU A 16 0.88 -48.17 -13.94
CA LEU A 16 2.02 -48.94 -13.42
C LEU A 16 2.95 -49.24 -14.58
N PHE A 17 4.22 -48.86 -14.51
CA PHE A 17 5.26 -49.34 -15.40
C PHE A 17 6.01 -50.52 -14.76
N SER A 18 6.06 -51.57 -15.51
CA SER A 18 6.64 -52.87 -15.23
C SER A 18 8.17 -52.83 -15.26
N CYS A 19 8.79 -53.63 -14.38
CA CYS A 19 10.19 -54.00 -14.37
C CYS A 19 10.59 -54.76 -15.67
N GLY A 20 11.72 -54.39 -16.25
CA GLY A 20 12.45 -55.16 -17.26
C GLY A 20 13.75 -55.73 -16.65
N PRO A 21 14.32 -56.82 -17.23
CA PRO A 21 15.24 -57.69 -16.52
C PRO A 21 16.71 -57.24 -16.53
N ASP A 22 17.43 -57.80 -15.55
CA ASP A 22 18.86 -57.72 -15.28
C ASP A 22 19.76 -57.91 -16.53
N GLU A 23 20.64 -56.92 -16.79
CA GLU A 23 21.88 -57.13 -17.54
C GLU A 23 23.08 -57.12 -16.58
N LEU A 24 23.83 -58.21 -16.59
CA LEU A 24 25.05 -58.45 -15.82
C LEU A 24 26.15 -57.49 -16.28
N ILE A 25 26.59 -56.59 -15.39
CA ILE A 25 27.78 -55.77 -15.59
C ILE A 25 29.02 -56.57 -15.21
N PRO A 26 30.06 -56.67 -16.06
CA PRO A 26 31.30 -57.37 -15.72
C PRO A 26 32.10 -56.57 -14.70
N GLU A 27 32.61 -57.29 -13.71
CA GLU A 27 33.47 -56.87 -12.64
C GLU A 27 34.71 -56.08 -13.16
N SER A 28 34.78 -54.78 -12.95
CA SER A 28 35.96 -53.97 -13.30
C SER A 28 36.96 -53.96 -12.14
N VAL A 29 38.19 -54.36 -12.50
CA VAL A 29 39.38 -54.38 -11.66
C VAL A 29 39.63 -53.00 -11.01
N PRO A 30 39.97 -52.95 -9.72
CA PRO A 30 40.23 -51.67 -9.05
C PRO A 30 41.52 -51.03 -9.61
N PRO A 31 41.53 -49.71 -9.84
CA PRO A 31 42.71 -48.97 -10.27
C PRO A 31 43.76 -48.98 -9.16
N VAL A 32 45.02 -49.20 -9.59
CA VAL A 32 46.22 -49.09 -8.73
C VAL A 32 46.41 -47.65 -8.30
N VAL A 33 46.28 -47.41 -7.00
CA VAL A 33 46.53 -46.08 -6.39
C VAL A 33 48.03 -45.80 -6.35
N ASN A 34 48.51 -44.84 -7.10
CA ASN A 34 49.86 -44.30 -6.99
C ASN A 34 49.94 -43.38 -5.74
N PRO A 35 50.87 -43.54 -4.80
CA PRO A 35 51.02 -42.65 -3.68
C PRO A 35 51.85 -41.42 -4.07
N GLY A 36 51.16 -40.34 -4.47
CA GLY A 36 51.90 -39.13 -4.81
C GLY A 36 51.11 -37.90 -5.21
N ASP A 37 49.79 -38.01 -5.44
CA ASP A 37 49.00 -36.84 -5.74
C ASP A 37 48.55 -36.17 -4.45
N LYS A 38 49.02 -34.93 -4.22
CA LYS A 38 48.53 -34.02 -3.19
C LYS A 38 47.16 -33.60 -3.62
N ASP A 39 46.16 -33.85 -2.78
CA ASP A 39 44.81 -33.30 -2.87
C ASP A 39 44.89 -31.76 -2.91
N GLU A 40 44.78 -31.17 -4.09
CA GLU A 40 44.36 -29.78 -4.21
C GLU A 40 42.89 -29.74 -3.73
N PRO A 41 42.52 -28.82 -2.80
CA PRO A 41 41.13 -28.64 -2.44
C PRO A 41 40.38 -28.20 -3.70
N GLY A 42 39.49 -29.06 -4.18
CA GLY A 42 38.60 -28.73 -5.30
C GLY A 42 37.83 -27.47 -4.94
N GLU A 43 37.97 -26.45 -5.78
CA GLU A 43 37.13 -25.28 -5.76
C GLU A 43 35.68 -25.78 -5.92
N GLU A 44 34.87 -25.59 -4.87
CA GLU A 44 33.44 -25.78 -4.89
C GLU A 44 32.90 -24.87 -6.01
N PRO A 45 32.09 -25.37 -6.96
CA PRO A 45 31.58 -24.52 -8.04
C PRO A 45 30.78 -23.39 -7.37
N GLU A 46 31.23 -22.15 -7.57
CA GLU A 46 30.48 -20.95 -7.17
C GLU A 46 29.10 -21.04 -7.82
N GLU A 47 28.07 -21.10 -6.96
CA GLU A 47 26.68 -21.05 -7.39
C GLU A 47 26.50 -19.70 -8.11
N PRO A 48 25.95 -19.66 -9.35
CA PRO A 48 25.83 -18.41 -10.09
C PRO A 48 25.00 -17.44 -9.26
N GLU A 49 25.61 -16.31 -8.88
CA GLU A 49 24.89 -15.21 -8.18
C GLU A 49 23.70 -14.82 -9.04
N GLU A 50 22.49 -14.95 -8.49
CA GLU A 50 21.30 -14.42 -9.13
C GLU A 50 21.48 -12.91 -9.32
N PRO A 51 21.17 -12.35 -10.50
CA PRO A 51 21.35 -10.92 -10.76
C PRO A 51 20.54 -10.12 -9.72
N GLU A 52 21.21 -9.19 -9.03
CA GLU A 52 20.57 -8.31 -8.05
C GLU A 52 19.36 -7.62 -8.69
N LYS A 53 18.18 -7.85 -8.10
CA LYS A 53 16.95 -7.20 -8.56
C LYS A 53 16.97 -5.75 -8.11
N ILE A 54 16.84 -4.85 -9.07
CA ILE A 54 16.79 -3.40 -8.81
C ILE A 54 15.49 -3.09 -8.07
N GLN A 55 15.61 -2.53 -6.86
CA GLN A 55 14.48 -2.23 -5.98
C GLN A 55 13.92 -0.84 -6.24
N LEU A 56 12.60 -0.67 -6.07
CA LEU A 56 11.94 0.62 -6.15
C LEU A 56 12.35 1.52 -4.99
N ALA A 57 12.95 2.67 -5.30
CA ALA A 57 13.15 3.76 -4.36
C ALA A 57 12.00 4.79 -4.46
N ILE A 58 11.62 5.39 -3.33
CA ILE A 58 10.58 6.41 -3.28
C ILE A 58 11.11 7.70 -2.70
N THR A 59 10.79 8.81 -3.38
CA THR A 59 10.81 10.16 -2.84
C THR A 59 9.38 10.72 -2.90
N ALA A 60 8.95 11.39 -1.84
CA ALA A 60 7.60 11.96 -1.81
C ALA A 60 7.63 13.39 -1.26
N SER A 61 6.81 14.25 -1.86
CA SER A 61 6.52 15.60 -1.42
C SER A 61 5.01 15.82 -1.35
N LEU A 62 4.55 16.73 -0.51
CA LEU A 62 3.15 17.17 -0.53
C LEU A 62 2.98 18.27 -1.57
N GLN A 63 1.87 18.19 -2.31
CA GLN A 63 1.49 19.30 -3.19
C GLN A 63 1.12 20.51 -2.34
N ASP A 64 1.79 21.63 -2.58
CA ASP A 64 1.48 22.90 -1.90
C ASP A 64 0.13 23.42 -2.39
N MET A 65 -0.89 23.25 -1.58
CA MET A 65 -2.24 23.78 -1.83
C MET A 65 -2.43 25.08 -1.05
N GLN A 66 -2.30 26.20 -1.71
CA GLN A 66 -2.47 27.53 -1.10
C GLN A 66 -3.86 27.78 -0.46
N GLN A 67 -4.84 26.91 -0.67
CA GLN A 67 -6.22 27.13 -0.23
C GLN A 67 -6.87 26.00 0.60
N THR A 68 -6.35 24.78 0.60
CA THR A 68 -6.90 23.68 1.40
C THR A 68 -5.77 22.97 2.13
N ARG A 69 -5.61 23.26 3.42
CA ARG A 69 -4.67 22.51 4.27
C ARG A 69 -5.37 21.26 4.79
N GLY A 70 -4.84 20.09 4.47
CA GLY A 70 -5.20 18.84 5.13
C GLY A 70 -4.64 18.78 6.56
N ILE A 71 -4.98 17.74 7.31
CA ILE A 71 -4.38 17.52 8.64
C ILE A 71 -2.90 17.16 8.49
N ILE A 72 -2.50 16.49 7.40
CA ILE A 72 -1.10 16.17 7.11
C ILE A 72 -0.47 17.35 6.36
N GLU A 73 0.27 18.19 7.07
CA GLU A 73 1.01 19.32 6.49
C GLU A 73 2.46 18.94 6.11
N ALA A 74 3.00 17.86 6.66
CA ALA A 74 4.31 17.33 6.37
C ALA A 74 4.38 15.82 6.70
N PHE A 75 5.27 15.10 6.03
CA PHE A 75 5.57 13.74 6.43
C PHE A 75 6.35 13.72 7.74
N ALA A 76 5.93 12.84 8.65
CA ALA A 76 6.57 12.63 9.94
C ALA A 76 7.07 11.19 10.07
N PRO A 77 8.14 10.94 10.86
CA PRO A 77 8.58 9.58 11.15
C PRO A 77 7.42 8.71 11.63
N GLY A 78 7.28 7.53 11.07
CA GLY A 78 6.18 6.61 11.35
C GLY A 78 5.00 6.71 10.39
N HIS A 79 4.96 7.68 9.47
CA HIS A 79 4.00 7.64 8.37
C HIS A 79 4.31 6.45 7.47
N GLU A 80 3.28 5.71 7.10
CA GLU A 80 3.38 4.52 6.26
C GLU A 80 2.45 4.67 5.06
N MET A 81 2.99 4.47 3.84
CA MET A 81 2.21 4.51 2.60
C MET A 81 2.07 3.12 1.99
N GLY A 82 0.95 2.87 1.33
CA GLY A 82 0.75 1.72 0.46
C GLY A 82 1.14 2.07 -0.98
N VAL A 83 1.86 1.16 -1.62
CA VAL A 83 2.39 1.35 -2.97
C VAL A 83 2.04 0.17 -3.85
N PHE A 84 1.52 0.48 -5.03
CA PHE A 84 1.27 -0.47 -6.10
C PHE A 84 2.18 -0.15 -7.28
N ILE A 85 2.76 -1.17 -7.89
CA ILE A 85 3.44 -1.06 -9.18
C ILE A 85 2.62 -1.83 -10.20
N SER A 86 2.31 -1.22 -11.33
CA SER A 86 1.61 -1.87 -12.43
C SER A 86 2.26 -1.52 -13.76
N THR A 87 2.45 -2.51 -14.60
CA THR A 87 2.86 -2.32 -16.00
C THR A 87 1.68 -1.91 -16.88
N ASP A 88 0.46 -2.10 -16.39
CA ASP A 88 -0.77 -1.67 -17.03
C ASP A 88 -1.71 -1.06 -15.99
N ARG A 89 -2.05 0.23 -16.12
CA ARG A 89 -2.99 0.94 -15.24
C ARG A 89 -4.40 0.36 -15.24
N THR A 90 -4.73 -0.45 -16.22
CA THR A 90 -6.04 -1.08 -16.37
C THR A 90 -6.09 -2.46 -15.72
N ASP A 91 -4.93 -3.14 -15.57
CA ASP A 91 -4.82 -4.47 -14.98
C ASP A 91 -4.18 -4.42 -13.58
N GLU A 92 -5.02 -4.52 -12.57
CA GLU A 92 -4.61 -4.59 -11.16
C GLU A 92 -3.88 -5.90 -10.80
N ALA A 93 -3.98 -6.92 -11.66
CA ALA A 93 -3.33 -8.22 -11.44
C ALA A 93 -1.86 -8.21 -11.84
N ALA A 94 -1.43 -7.25 -12.68
CA ALA A 94 -0.05 -7.15 -13.16
C ALA A 94 0.76 -6.25 -12.23
N GLY A 95 1.70 -6.83 -11.49
CA GLY A 95 2.68 -6.07 -10.69
C GLY A 95 2.65 -6.35 -9.19
N THR A 96 3.42 -5.56 -8.45
CA THR A 96 3.49 -5.65 -6.99
C THR A 96 2.28 -4.98 -6.36
N LYS A 97 1.59 -5.71 -5.47
CA LYS A 97 0.38 -5.25 -4.81
C LYS A 97 0.69 -4.73 -3.41
N ASN A 98 0.20 -3.55 -3.11
CA ASN A 98 0.12 -2.95 -1.77
C ASN A 98 1.37 -3.16 -0.89
N ALA A 99 2.53 -2.79 -1.42
CA ALA A 99 3.76 -2.80 -0.64
C ALA A 99 3.76 -1.64 0.36
N SER A 100 4.14 -1.90 1.62
CA SER A 100 4.28 -0.84 2.61
C SER A 100 5.62 -0.13 2.49
N TYR A 101 5.60 1.20 2.65
CA TYR A 101 6.78 2.05 2.76
C TYR A 101 6.67 2.92 4.01
N LEU A 102 7.60 2.73 4.94
CA LEU A 102 7.68 3.45 6.20
C LEU A 102 8.64 4.64 6.09
N PHE A 103 8.19 5.84 6.47
CA PHE A 103 9.04 7.02 6.54
C PHE A 103 9.78 7.09 7.87
N ASP A 104 11.10 7.13 7.85
CA ASP A 104 11.95 7.21 9.04
C ASP A 104 12.31 8.66 9.46
N GLY A 105 11.79 9.65 8.72
CA GLY A 105 12.11 11.07 8.87
C GLY A 105 13.09 11.61 7.84
N LYS A 106 13.63 10.73 6.97
CA LYS A 106 14.55 11.09 5.87
C LYS A 106 14.20 10.37 4.59
N VAL A 107 13.99 9.06 4.65
CA VAL A 107 13.74 8.20 3.50
C VAL A 107 12.53 7.29 3.75
N TRP A 108 11.93 6.83 2.66
CA TRP A 108 10.87 5.85 2.66
C TRP A 108 11.49 4.45 2.51
N ASN A 109 11.34 3.62 3.53
CA ASN A 109 11.90 2.28 3.60
C ASN A 109 10.83 1.26 3.23
N ALA A 110 11.11 0.42 2.25
CA ALA A 110 10.20 -0.65 1.84
C ALA A 110 10.10 -1.73 2.92
N GLY A 111 8.88 -2.18 3.23
CA GLY A 111 8.62 -3.29 4.15
C GLY A 111 8.78 -4.67 3.49
N GLN A 112 8.95 -4.72 2.18
CA GLN A 112 9.15 -5.93 1.38
C GLN A 112 9.92 -5.61 0.10
N ASP A 113 10.41 -6.63 -0.60
CA ASP A 113 11.05 -6.44 -1.90
C ASP A 113 10.05 -5.96 -2.94
N VAL A 114 10.43 -4.91 -3.67
CA VAL A 114 9.60 -4.29 -4.72
C VAL A 114 10.48 -4.09 -5.96
N PRO A 115 10.73 -5.17 -6.75
CA PRO A 115 11.59 -5.09 -7.91
C PRO A 115 10.96 -4.31 -9.06
N VAL A 116 11.79 -3.52 -9.76
CA VAL A 116 11.42 -2.82 -11.00
C VAL A 116 12.04 -3.57 -12.18
N GLU A 117 11.24 -4.40 -12.83
CA GLU A 117 11.72 -5.27 -13.92
C GLU A 117 11.48 -4.66 -15.31
N ALA A 118 10.52 -3.74 -15.41
CA ALA A 118 10.15 -3.04 -16.65
C ALA A 118 9.61 -1.64 -16.32
N ASP A 119 9.33 -0.87 -17.38
CA ASP A 119 8.63 0.41 -17.24
C ASP A 119 7.26 0.19 -16.61
N ALA A 120 6.97 0.97 -15.57
CA ALA A 120 5.77 0.78 -14.78
C ALA A 120 5.22 2.11 -14.24
N ASP A 121 3.92 2.10 -13.93
CA ASP A 121 3.26 3.13 -13.16
C ASP A 121 3.29 2.76 -11.67
N VAL A 122 3.62 3.73 -10.84
CA VAL A 122 3.56 3.64 -9.37
C VAL A 122 2.35 4.41 -8.91
N VAL A 123 1.49 3.76 -8.13
CA VAL A 123 0.33 4.38 -7.45
C VAL A 123 0.54 4.26 -5.96
N ALA A 124 0.47 5.37 -5.23
CA ALA A 124 0.69 5.41 -3.80
C ALA A 124 -0.47 6.07 -3.07
N TYR A 125 -0.73 5.62 -1.85
CA TYR A 125 -1.70 6.21 -0.95
C TYR A 125 -1.18 6.19 0.50
N LEU A 126 -1.69 7.10 1.34
CA LEU A 126 -1.40 7.18 2.76
C LEU A 126 -2.71 7.53 3.50
N PRO A 127 -2.95 6.93 4.68
CA PRO A 127 -2.14 5.95 5.40
C PRO A 127 -2.24 4.54 4.80
N TYR A 128 -1.21 3.73 5.01
CA TYR A 128 -1.19 2.33 4.59
C TYR A 128 -2.25 1.50 5.32
N ASP A 129 -2.97 0.68 4.57
CA ASP A 129 -3.85 -0.37 5.10
C ASP A 129 -3.53 -1.68 4.37
N LYS A 130 -3.08 -2.68 5.12
CA LYS A 130 -2.73 -4.02 4.60
C LYS A 130 -3.92 -4.74 3.93
N GLY A 131 -5.15 -4.34 4.25
CA GLY A 131 -6.38 -4.90 3.69
C GLY A 131 -6.70 -4.40 2.29
N VAL A 132 -6.06 -3.33 1.84
CA VAL A 132 -6.28 -2.78 0.50
C VAL A 132 -5.65 -3.69 -0.55
N THR A 133 -6.47 -4.21 -1.44
CA THR A 133 -6.04 -5.08 -2.55
C THR A 133 -6.16 -4.40 -3.91
N ASP A 134 -6.86 -3.26 -3.96
CA ASP A 134 -7.14 -2.47 -5.15
C ASP A 134 -6.92 -0.98 -4.88
N PHE A 135 -5.96 -0.37 -5.58
CA PHE A 135 -5.66 1.06 -5.44
C PHE A 135 -6.81 1.98 -5.88
N LYS A 136 -7.78 1.48 -6.65
CA LYS A 136 -8.98 2.23 -7.04
C LYS A 136 -10.07 2.23 -5.96
N SER A 137 -9.85 1.51 -4.86
CA SER A 137 -10.84 1.31 -3.81
C SER A 137 -10.22 1.34 -2.40
N VAL A 138 -9.44 2.39 -2.10
CA VAL A 138 -8.87 2.61 -0.76
C VAL A 138 -9.98 3.06 0.18
N PRO A 139 -10.34 2.27 1.21
CA PRO A 139 -11.47 2.59 2.08
C PRO A 139 -11.14 3.74 3.04
N PHE A 140 -12.17 4.48 3.43
CA PHE A 140 -12.09 5.47 4.51
C PHE A 140 -13.34 5.46 5.37
N ASP A 141 -13.15 5.85 6.65
CA ASP A 141 -14.22 6.24 7.57
C ASP A 141 -13.88 7.62 8.16
N LEU A 142 -14.81 8.59 8.03
CA LEU A 142 -14.61 9.93 8.57
C LEU A 142 -14.63 9.96 10.11
N ALA A 143 -15.09 8.90 10.77
CA ALA A 143 -14.99 8.79 12.23
C ALA A 143 -13.53 8.78 12.70
N ASP A 144 -12.61 8.26 11.88
CA ASP A 144 -11.19 8.19 12.19
C ASP A 144 -10.46 9.53 11.98
N GLN A 145 -11.09 10.47 11.26
CA GLN A 145 -10.51 11.77 10.89
C GLN A 145 -9.13 11.64 10.21
N ASN A 146 -8.91 10.53 9.51
CA ASN A 146 -7.70 10.29 8.73
C ASN A 146 -7.77 11.02 7.38
N ASP A 147 -6.72 11.74 7.07
CA ASP A 147 -6.54 12.39 5.78
C ASP A 147 -5.95 11.38 4.79
N ILE A 148 -6.64 11.15 3.69
CA ILE A 148 -6.15 10.26 2.62
C ILE A 148 -5.35 11.07 1.63
N LEU A 149 -4.07 10.74 1.51
CA LEU A 149 -3.20 11.25 0.46
C LEU A 149 -3.09 10.23 -0.67
N TYR A 150 -2.92 10.70 -1.89
CA TYR A 150 -2.67 9.87 -3.06
C TYR A 150 -1.65 10.52 -3.98
N GLY A 151 -0.95 9.71 -4.77
CA GLY A 151 0.01 10.21 -5.74
C GLY A 151 0.45 9.15 -6.72
N THR A 152 0.92 9.59 -7.88
CA THR A 152 1.38 8.69 -8.93
C THR A 152 2.71 9.11 -9.50
N ALA A 153 3.51 8.15 -9.95
CA ALA A 153 4.75 8.37 -10.65
C ALA A 153 4.96 7.31 -11.74
N LYS A 154 5.92 7.54 -12.62
CA LYS A 154 6.40 6.54 -13.57
C LYS A 154 7.83 6.16 -13.21
N VAL A 155 8.15 4.89 -13.36
CA VAL A 155 9.50 4.36 -13.20
C VAL A 155 9.87 3.53 -14.40
N THR A 156 11.17 3.43 -14.63
CA THR A 156 11.75 2.54 -15.64
C THR A 156 12.77 1.64 -14.97
N LYS A 157 13.15 0.55 -15.63
CA LYS A 157 14.20 -0.31 -15.12
C LYS A 157 15.52 0.44 -14.88
N ASP A 158 15.83 1.44 -15.73
CA ASP A 158 17.06 2.24 -15.63
C ASP A 158 16.96 3.36 -14.58
N VAL A 159 15.72 3.80 -14.25
CA VAL A 159 15.44 4.84 -13.24
C VAL A 159 14.35 4.32 -12.30
N PRO A 160 14.71 3.47 -11.33
CA PRO A 160 13.77 2.81 -10.42
C PRO A 160 13.36 3.70 -9.23
N THR A 161 13.42 5.02 -9.39
CA THR A 161 13.03 5.96 -8.33
C THR A 161 11.73 6.65 -8.69
N ALA A 162 10.70 6.42 -7.89
CA ALA A 162 9.41 7.11 -7.99
C ALA A 162 9.47 8.45 -7.23
N SER A 163 9.29 9.55 -7.95
CA SER A 163 9.11 10.88 -7.35
C SER A 163 7.62 11.19 -7.25
N LEU A 164 7.05 10.99 -6.08
CA LEU A 164 5.61 11.16 -5.81
C LEU A 164 5.31 12.58 -5.35
N MET A 165 4.33 13.23 -6.01
CA MET A 165 3.69 14.44 -5.51
C MET A 165 2.35 14.03 -4.91
N MET A 166 2.27 13.93 -3.58
CA MET A 166 1.08 13.48 -2.87
C MET A 166 0.08 14.62 -2.72
N GLN A 167 -1.19 14.30 -2.96
CA GLN A 167 -2.34 15.22 -2.92
C GLN A 167 -3.35 14.73 -1.89
N HIS A 168 -4.11 15.66 -1.31
CA HIS A 168 -5.22 15.32 -0.42
C HIS A 168 -6.44 14.90 -1.23
N ALA A 169 -7.02 13.74 -0.90
CA ALA A 169 -8.29 13.29 -1.48
C ALA A 169 -9.51 13.85 -0.73
N MET A 170 -9.31 14.26 0.53
CA MET A 170 -10.36 14.74 1.43
C MET A 170 -10.38 16.27 1.49
N THR A 171 -11.46 16.82 2.05
CA THR A 171 -11.64 18.24 2.25
C THR A 171 -11.45 18.58 3.72
N LEU A 172 -10.60 19.57 4.02
CA LEU A 172 -10.50 20.15 5.36
C LEU A 172 -11.58 21.22 5.55
N VAL A 173 -12.45 20.99 6.53
CA VAL A 173 -13.42 21.99 7.02
C VAL A 173 -12.85 22.62 8.26
N ARG A 174 -12.52 23.91 8.17
CA ARG A 174 -11.99 24.70 9.30
C ARG A 174 -13.06 25.61 9.87
N VAL A 175 -13.44 25.36 11.12
CA VAL A 175 -14.41 26.16 11.85
C VAL A 175 -13.69 27.08 12.84
N ARG A 176 -14.01 28.36 12.77
CA ARG A 176 -13.45 29.38 13.67
C ARG A 176 -14.51 29.75 14.68
N LEU A 177 -14.23 29.53 15.97
CA LEU A 177 -15.15 29.75 17.07
C LEU A 177 -14.63 30.91 17.93
N MET A 178 -15.51 31.84 18.27
CA MET A 178 -15.23 32.95 19.21
C MET A 178 -16.32 32.99 20.27
N LYS A 179 -16.00 33.47 21.47
CA LYS A 179 -16.95 33.60 22.56
C LYS A 179 -17.98 34.70 22.30
N ASN A 180 -17.58 35.76 21.65
CA ASN A 180 -18.43 36.85 21.20
C ASN A 180 -19.39 37.37 22.28
N GLU A 181 -18.82 37.81 23.42
CA GLU A 181 -19.56 38.31 24.59
C GLU A 181 -20.52 37.33 25.27
N TYR A 182 -20.43 36.03 24.92
CA TYR A 182 -21.23 34.98 25.60
C TYR A 182 -20.91 34.95 27.09
N MET A 183 -21.91 35.15 27.95
CA MET A 183 -21.76 35.29 29.41
C MET A 183 -21.41 34.01 30.15
N GLY A 184 -21.54 32.83 29.49
CA GLY A 184 -21.16 31.54 30.05
C GLY A 184 -19.67 31.28 30.03
N THR A 185 -19.26 30.07 30.42
CA THR A 185 -17.86 29.62 30.47
C THR A 185 -17.17 29.64 29.10
N GLY A 186 -17.95 29.47 28.03
CA GLY A 186 -17.41 29.35 26.65
C GLY A 186 -16.71 28.02 26.38
N LEU A 187 -16.97 27.00 27.18
CA LEU A 187 -16.42 25.67 26.94
C LEU A 187 -17.24 24.92 25.88
N VAL A 188 -16.60 24.52 24.79
CA VAL A 188 -17.15 23.62 23.76
C VAL A 188 -16.44 22.29 23.89
N SER A 189 -17.18 21.24 24.29
CA SER A 189 -16.61 19.89 24.52
C SER A 189 -16.37 19.13 23.23
N ASP A 190 -17.23 19.33 22.24
CA ASP A 190 -17.15 18.70 20.93
C ASP A 190 -17.97 19.45 19.89
N MET A 191 -17.71 19.09 18.62
CA MET A 191 -18.49 19.57 17.48
C MET A 191 -18.95 18.37 16.66
N THR A 192 -20.22 18.34 16.27
CA THR A 192 -20.79 17.26 15.47
C THR A 192 -21.28 17.78 14.13
N PHE A 193 -20.80 17.17 13.05
CA PHE A 193 -21.27 17.40 11.68
C PHE A 193 -22.29 16.29 11.37
N ALA A 194 -23.57 16.62 11.39
CA ALA A 194 -24.65 15.66 11.19
C ALA A 194 -25.17 15.63 9.75
N GLY A 195 -25.77 14.50 9.36
CA GLY A 195 -26.39 14.33 8.04
C GLY A 195 -25.37 14.18 6.89
N VAL A 196 -24.13 13.82 7.21
CA VAL A 196 -23.05 13.59 6.23
C VAL A 196 -22.93 12.11 5.89
N LEU A 197 -22.36 11.79 4.73
CA LEU A 197 -21.91 10.43 4.41
C LEU A 197 -20.55 10.26 5.07
N THR A 198 -20.39 9.19 5.85
CA THR A 198 -19.21 8.99 6.71
C THR A 198 -18.17 8.05 6.15
N SER A 199 -18.52 7.25 5.14
CA SER A 199 -17.64 6.23 4.60
C SER A 199 -17.69 6.15 3.08
N GLY A 200 -16.69 5.52 2.50
CA GLY A 200 -16.56 5.31 1.06
C GLY A 200 -15.18 4.80 0.68
N THR A 201 -14.80 5.04 -0.56
CA THR A 201 -13.48 4.68 -1.09
C THR A 201 -12.87 5.83 -1.88
N VAL A 202 -11.55 5.84 -1.94
CA VAL A 202 -10.74 6.74 -2.77
C VAL A 202 -10.07 5.91 -3.86
N ASP A 203 -10.14 6.37 -5.09
CA ASP A 203 -9.28 5.90 -6.18
C ASP A 203 -7.93 6.61 -6.05
N ALA A 204 -6.89 5.91 -5.62
CA ALA A 204 -5.55 6.47 -5.43
C ALA A 204 -4.85 6.85 -6.74
N LEU A 205 -5.37 6.41 -7.91
CA LEU A 205 -4.85 6.83 -9.21
C LEU A 205 -5.29 8.27 -9.56
N THR A 206 -6.52 8.65 -9.18
CA THR A 206 -7.18 9.88 -9.63
C THR A 206 -7.57 10.82 -8.49
N GLY A 207 -7.59 10.33 -7.25
CA GLY A 207 -8.14 11.04 -6.07
C GLY A 207 -9.67 11.09 -6.06
N ALA A 208 -10.35 10.39 -6.95
CA ALA A 208 -11.81 10.40 -6.99
C ALA A 208 -12.40 9.70 -5.76
N VAL A 209 -13.34 10.36 -5.11
CA VAL A 209 -14.03 9.84 -3.92
C VAL A 209 -15.37 9.23 -4.30
N THR A 210 -15.55 7.96 -4.00
CA THR A 210 -16.84 7.26 -4.12
C THR A 210 -17.47 7.11 -2.75
N LYS A 211 -18.65 7.70 -2.58
CA LYS A 211 -19.39 7.72 -1.32
C LYS A 211 -20.22 6.45 -1.14
N ASP A 212 -20.19 5.87 0.05
CA ASP A 212 -21.03 4.72 0.36
C ASP A 212 -22.43 5.16 0.84
N TYR A 213 -23.39 5.08 -0.07
CA TYR A 213 -24.79 5.40 0.23
C TYR A 213 -25.53 4.28 0.96
N ASN A 214 -24.98 3.06 1.00
CA ASN A 214 -25.66 1.91 1.64
C ASN A 214 -25.64 2.02 3.17
N HIS A 215 -24.62 2.67 3.75
CA HIS A 215 -24.55 2.96 5.18
C HIS A 215 -25.39 4.16 5.60
N GLY A 216 -26.01 4.87 4.66
CA GLY A 216 -26.84 6.04 4.93
C GLY A 216 -26.03 7.25 5.39
N ARG A 217 -26.77 8.23 5.96
CA ARG A 217 -26.14 9.43 6.51
C ARG A 217 -25.90 9.27 8.01
N GLY A 218 -24.72 9.63 8.46
CA GLY A 218 -24.30 9.58 9.85
C GLY A 218 -23.91 10.96 10.39
N SER A 219 -23.02 10.95 11.34
CA SER A 219 -22.41 12.15 11.92
C SER A 219 -20.93 11.91 12.20
N VAL A 220 -20.16 12.96 12.00
CA VAL A 220 -18.74 13.02 12.36
C VAL A 220 -18.62 13.88 13.60
N LYS A 221 -17.98 13.36 14.64
CA LYS A 221 -17.73 14.08 15.88
C LYS A 221 -16.24 14.42 15.99
N VAL A 222 -15.96 15.72 16.14
CA VAL A 222 -14.62 16.21 16.41
C VAL A 222 -14.57 16.63 17.88
N GLY A 223 -13.80 15.90 18.68
CA GLY A 223 -13.68 16.11 20.10
C GLY A 223 -12.55 17.07 20.46
N GLY A 224 -12.73 17.78 21.57
CA GLY A 224 -11.71 18.63 22.17
C GLY A 224 -12.35 19.61 23.13
N ASN A 225 -11.73 19.84 24.27
CA ASN A 225 -12.19 20.86 25.22
C ASN A 225 -11.68 22.24 24.74
N TYR A 226 -12.49 22.89 23.92
CA TYR A 226 -12.17 24.22 23.35
C TYR A 226 -12.69 25.31 24.28
N MET A 227 -11.79 26.03 24.93
CA MET A 227 -12.15 27.23 25.72
C MET A 227 -12.17 28.43 24.80
N LEU A 228 -13.38 28.92 24.51
CA LEU A 228 -13.57 30.12 23.70
C LEU A 228 -13.20 31.37 24.45
N ASN A 229 -12.67 32.35 23.76
CA ASN A 229 -12.37 33.71 24.26
C ASN A 229 -12.83 34.77 23.26
N ASP A 230 -12.75 36.02 23.64
CA ASP A 230 -13.17 37.16 22.81
C ASP A 230 -12.03 37.79 22.01
N GLU A 231 -10.77 37.39 22.25
CA GLU A 231 -9.60 38.01 21.65
C GLU A 231 -9.18 37.31 20.34
N SER A 232 -9.24 35.95 20.30
CA SER A 232 -8.79 35.18 19.16
C SER A 232 -9.70 33.97 18.91
N PRO A 233 -9.92 33.57 17.65
CA PRO A 233 -10.73 32.41 17.35
C PRO A 233 -10.00 31.11 17.75
N VAL A 234 -10.76 30.19 18.32
CA VAL A 234 -10.38 28.79 18.46
C VAL A 234 -10.65 28.11 17.12
N ILE A 235 -9.68 27.36 16.64
CA ILE A 235 -9.77 26.62 15.38
C ILE A 235 -10.16 25.17 15.66
N VAL A 236 -11.19 24.70 14.97
CA VAL A 236 -11.59 23.28 14.94
C VAL A 236 -11.54 22.80 13.51
N ASP A 237 -10.68 21.85 13.24
CA ASP A 237 -10.50 21.24 11.93
C ASP A 237 -11.19 19.89 11.87
N ALA A 238 -11.85 19.59 10.75
CA ALA A 238 -12.51 18.33 10.47
C ALA A 238 -12.23 17.90 9.03
N ILE A 239 -11.94 16.60 8.85
CA ILE A 239 -11.82 15.99 7.53
C ILE A 239 -13.21 15.58 7.05
N MET A 240 -13.54 15.97 5.83
CA MET A 240 -14.86 15.76 5.20
C MET A 240 -14.70 15.34 3.73
N ILE A 241 -15.80 14.95 3.07
CA ILE A 241 -15.89 14.59 1.64
C ILE A 241 -16.92 15.39 0.89
#